data_359b5841bc001e286b8c03926b483881
#
_entry.id   359b5841bc001e286b8c03926b483881
#
_cell.length_a   1.000
_cell.length_b   1.000
_cell.length_c   1.000
_cell.angle_alpha   90.00
_cell.angle_beta   90.00
_cell.angle_gamma   90.00
#
_symmetry.space_group_name_H-M   'P 1'
#
loop_
_entity.id
_entity.type
_entity.pdbx_description
1 polymer ?
#
loop_
_entity_poly.entity_id
_entity_poly.type
_entity_poly.pdbx_seq_one_letter_code
_entity_poly.pdbx_strand_id
1 'polypeptide(L)'
;MEPDKETLETVKARLDVLRRGIVSEENSVNYYKTLIEKTPEDSDANIGMRRMYSELMLEEKKHVDRLRELINEWEQRLKEL
;
A
#
# COMPACT_ATOMS: atom_id res chain seq x y z
N MET A 1 6.31 20.41 -28.01
CA MET A 1 6.65 19.66 -26.81
C MET A 1 5.68 18.47 -26.64
N GLU A 2 6.19 17.28 -26.49
CA GLU A 2 5.36 16.10 -26.32
C GLU A 2 4.81 16.06 -24.90
N PRO A 3 3.47 15.97 -24.74
CA PRO A 3 2.86 15.99 -23.42
C PRO A 3 3.22 14.77 -22.55
N ASP A 4 3.65 13.67 -23.17
CA ASP A 4 3.95 12.42 -22.46
C ASP A 4 5.45 12.22 -22.19
N LYS A 5 6.26 13.23 -22.49
CA LYS A 5 7.71 13.10 -22.29
C LYS A 5 8.04 13.07 -20.81
N GLU A 6 8.67 11.97 -20.40
CA GLU A 6 9.15 11.84 -19.04
C GLU A 6 10.44 12.61 -18.83
N THR A 7 10.52 13.34 -17.73
CA THR A 7 11.72 14.05 -17.32
C THR A 7 12.14 13.53 -15.95
N LEU A 8 13.38 13.84 -15.55
CA LEU A 8 13.88 13.51 -14.22
C LEU A 8 12.91 14.03 -13.14
N GLU A 9 12.41 15.25 -13.28
CA GLU A 9 11.51 15.85 -12.30
C GLU A 9 10.17 15.15 -12.22
N THR A 10 9.57 14.77 -13.37
CA THR A 10 8.28 14.09 -13.38
C THR A 10 8.38 12.69 -12.80
N VAL A 11 9.46 11.97 -13.09
CA VAL A 11 9.71 10.65 -12.52
C VAL A 11 9.89 10.72 -11.00
N LYS A 12 10.68 11.67 -10.52
CA LYS A 12 10.86 11.89 -9.08
C LYS A 12 9.56 12.23 -8.37
N ALA A 13 8.71 13.06 -8.99
CA ALA A 13 7.41 13.42 -8.43
C ALA A 13 6.50 12.19 -8.29
N ARG A 14 6.49 11.31 -9.28
CA ARG A 14 5.72 10.06 -9.22
C ARG A 14 6.23 9.12 -8.14
N LEU A 15 7.55 8.99 -8.02
CA LEU A 15 8.15 8.19 -6.96
C LEU A 15 7.80 8.71 -5.57
N ASP A 16 7.78 10.02 -5.39
CA ASP A 16 7.40 10.63 -4.12
C ASP A 16 5.95 10.26 -3.74
N VAL A 17 5.02 10.36 -4.69
CA VAL A 17 3.62 9.97 -4.48
C VAL A 17 3.52 8.49 -4.10
N LEU A 18 4.22 7.62 -4.82
CA LEU A 18 4.19 6.18 -4.56
C LEU A 18 4.77 5.84 -3.19
N ARG A 19 5.86 6.47 -2.80
CA ARG A 19 6.50 6.23 -1.50
C ARG A 19 5.62 6.70 -0.34
N ARG A 20 4.93 7.82 -0.49
CA ARG A 20 3.95 8.26 0.51
C ARG A 20 2.76 7.32 0.57
N GLY A 21 2.29 6.86 -0.58
CA GLY A 21 1.20 5.90 -0.68
C GLY A 21 1.51 4.59 0.03
N ILE A 22 2.71 4.04 -0.16
CA ILE A 22 3.08 2.78 0.47
C ILE A 22 3.16 2.90 1.99
N VAL A 23 3.66 4.02 2.52
CA VAL A 23 3.67 4.26 3.97
C VAL A 23 2.25 4.29 4.52
N SER A 24 1.32 4.96 3.84
CA SER A 24 -0.08 5.01 4.22
C SER A 24 -0.73 3.62 4.23
N GLU A 25 -0.49 2.82 3.19
CA GLU A 25 -1.04 1.46 3.09
C GLU A 25 -0.45 0.52 4.15
N GLU A 26 0.85 0.63 4.43
CA GLU A 26 1.49 -0.15 5.49
C GLU A 26 0.91 0.21 6.87
N ASN A 27 0.62 1.48 7.11
CA ASN A 27 -0.05 1.91 8.33
C ASN A 27 -1.45 1.31 8.44
N SER A 28 -2.18 1.21 7.34
CA SER A 28 -3.50 0.57 7.31
C SER A 28 -3.41 -0.92 7.64
N VAL A 29 -2.42 -1.63 7.09
CA VAL A 29 -2.17 -3.04 7.44
C VAL A 29 -1.96 -3.19 8.95
N ASN A 30 -1.12 -2.36 9.54
CA ASN A 30 -0.83 -2.39 10.97
C ASN A 30 -2.06 -2.05 11.80
N TYR A 31 -2.89 -1.14 11.34
CA TYR A 31 -4.15 -0.78 12.00
C TYR A 31 -5.09 -1.98 12.10
N TYR A 32 -5.33 -2.69 11.00
CA TYR A 32 -6.17 -3.89 11.00
C TYR A 32 -5.58 -5.02 11.83
N LYS A 33 -4.26 -5.20 11.77
CA LYS A 33 -3.57 -6.17 12.60
C LYS A 33 -3.82 -5.91 14.10
N THR A 34 -3.74 -4.65 14.51
CA THR A 34 -4.01 -4.23 15.88
C THR A 34 -5.47 -4.51 16.26
N LEU A 35 -6.42 -4.22 15.37
CA LEU A 35 -7.83 -4.51 15.62
C LEU A 35 -8.09 -6.00 15.81
N ILE A 36 -7.45 -6.83 15.00
CA ILE A 36 -7.55 -8.30 15.14
C ILE A 36 -7.04 -8.74 16.51
N GLU A 37 -5.86 -8.26 16.90
CA GLU A 37 -5.24 -8.62 18.19
C GLU A 37 -6.09 -8.19 19.37
N LYS A 38 -6.80 -7.06 19.27
CA LYS A 38 -7.66 -6.54 20.34
C LYS A 38 -9.05 -7.14 20.38
N THR A 39 -9.48 -7.85 19.35
CA THR A 39 -10.81 -8.43 19.27
C THR A 39 -10.74 -9.90 19.74
N PRO A 40 -11.39 -10.24 20.86
CA PRO A 40 -11.33 -11.61 21.36
C PRO A 40 -12.16 -12.58 20.51
N GLU A 41 -11.86 -13.87 20.59
CA GLU A 41 -12.56 -14.93 19.86
C GLU A 41 -13.65 -15.58 20.73
N ASP A 42 -14.36 -14.79 21.49
CA ASP A 42 -15.27 -15.27 22.54
C ASP A 42 -16.76 -15.27 22.15
N SER A 43 -17.09 -14.83 20.95
CA SER A 43 -18.47 -14.80 20.46
C SER A 43 -18.51 -14.84 18.96
N ASP A 44 -19.67 -15.21 18.40
CA ASP A 44 -19.86 -15.20 16.94
C ASP A 44 -19.69 -13.81 16.36
N ALA A 45 -20.17 -12.78 17.07
CA ALA A 45 -20.00 -11.40 16.65
C ALA A 45 -18.53 -11.01 16.55
N ASN A 46 -17.73 -11.35 17.55
CA ASN A 46 -16.29 -11.04 17.55
C ASN A 46 -15.53 -11.85 16.50
N ILE A 47 -15.89 -13.11 16.30
CA ILE A 47 -15.30 -13.95 15.25
C ILE A 47 -15.57 -13.32 13.87
N GLY A 48 -16.79 -12.85 13.63
CA GLY A 48 -17.16 -12.16 12.40
C GLY A 48 -16.39 -10.87 12.19
N MET A 49 -16.20 -10.08 13.25
CA MET A 49 -15.39 -8.85 13.20
C MET A 49 -13.94 -9.15 12.84
N ARG A 50 -13.33 -10.16 13.48
CA ARG A 50 -11.96 -10.57 13.18
C ARG A 50 -11.80 -11.00 11.73
N ARG A 51 -12.78 -11.73 11.20
CA ARG A 51 -12.79 -12.14 9.79
C ARG A 51 -12.83 -10.94 8.85
N MET A 52 -13.68 -9.97 9.12
CA MET A 52 -13.77 -8.74 8.34
C MET A 52 -12.45 -7.98 8.35
N TYR A 53 -11.85 -7.79 9.52
CA TYR A 53 -10.55 -7.11 9.64
C TYR A 53 -9.46 -7.86 8.88
N SER A 54 -9.47 -9.19 8.92
CA SER A 54 -8.50 -10.01 8.18
C SER A 54 -8.64 -9.83 6.67
N GLU A 55 -9.87 -9.77 6.16
CA GLU A 55 -10.14 -9.54 4.75
C GLU A 55 -9.63 -8.16 4.31
N LEU A 56 -9.92 -7.12 5.10
CA LEU A 56 -9.45 -5.76 4.83
C LEU A 56 -7.93 -5.67 4.88
N MET A 57 -7.30 -6.33 5.85
CA MET A 57 -5.85 -6.38 5.95
C MET A 57 -5.21 -7.02 4.72
N LEU A 58 -5.78 -8.13 4.22
CA LEU A 58 -5.27 -8.81 3.03
C LEU A 58 -5.38 -7.93 1.79
N GLU A 59 -6.45 -7.18 1.65
CA GLU A 59 -6.61 -6.23 0.54
C GLU A 59 -5.55 -5.14 0.60
N GLU A 60 -5.29 -4.58 1.79
CA GLU A 60 -4.24 -3.57 1.96
C GLU A 60 -2.84 -4.13 1.67
N LYS A 61 -2.59 -5.39 2.04
CA LYS A 61 -1.31 -6.05 1.71
C LYS A 61 -1.11 -6.18 0.20
N LYS A 62 -2.17 -6.45 -0.55
CA LYS A 62 -2.11 -6.48 -2.01
C LYS A 62 -1.76 -5.12 -2.58
N HIS A 63 -2.32 -4.05 -2.03
CA HIS A 63 -2.00 -2.68 -2.42
C HIS A 63 -0.53 -2.35 -2.14
N VAL A 64 -0.01 -2.76 -0.99
CA VAL A 64 1.41 -2.57 -0.64
C VAL A 64 2.29 -3.27 -1.67
N ASP A 65 1.99 -4.52 -2.02
CA ASP A 65 2.77 -5.27 -3.00
C ASP A 65 2.74 -4.59 -4.37
N ARG A 66 1.58 -4.12 -4.80
CA ARG A 66 1.45 -3.41 -6.07
C ARG A 66 2.23 -2.09 -6.07
N LEU A 67 2.19 -1.35 -4.98
CA LEU A 67 2.95 -0.10 -4.84
C LEU A 67 4.46 -0.37 -4.90
N ARG A 68 4.94 -1.46 -4.28
CA ARG A 68 6.36 -1.85 -4.37
C ARG A 68 6.78 -2.15 -5.80
N GLU A 69 5.95 -2.86 -6.55
CA GLU A 69 6.20 -3.13 -7.97
C GLU A 69 6.30 -1.82 -8.77
N LEU A 70 5.37 -0.90 -8.56
CA LEU A 70 5.37 0.39 -9.24
C LEU A 70 6.60 1.23 -8.88
N ILE A 71 6.97 1.24 -7.61
CA ILE A 71 8.18 1.94 -7.15
C ILE A 71 9.40 1.39 -7.88
N ASN A 72 9.54 0.07 -7.95
CA ASN A 72 10.66 -0.57 -8.64
C ASN A 72 10.69 -0.20 -10.12
N GLU A 73 9.54 -0.21 -10.79
CA GLU A 73 9.43 0.18 -12.20
C GLU A 73 9.86 1.62 -12.43
N TRP A 74 9.40 2.54 -11.58
CA TRP A 74 9.75 3.97 -11.74
C TRP A 74 11.18 4.29 -11.31
N GLU A 75 11.72 3.58 -10.33
CA GLU A 75 13.15 3.68 -9.98
C GLU A 75 14.03 3.25 -11.16
N GLN A 76 13.62 2.20 -11.87
CA GLN A 76 14.33 1.74 -13.06
C GLN A 76 14.29 2.80 -14.15
N ARG A 77 13.15 3.42 -14.37
CA ARG A 77 13.03 4.54 -15.34
C ARG A 77 13.90 5.72 -14.96
N LEU A 78 14.01 6.01 -13.67
CA LEU A 78 14.88 7.08 -13.17
C LEU A 78 16.33 6.83 -13.55
N LYS A 79 16.79 5.59 -13.45
CA LYS A 79 18.15 5.21 -13.83
C LYS A 79 18.42 5.35 -15.32
N GLU A 80 17.38 5.24 -16.14
CA GLU A 80 17.48 5.34 -17.59
C GLU A 80 17.49 6.80 -18.09
N LEU A 81 17.22 7.75 -17.25
CA LEU A 81 17.28 9.17 -17.55
C LEU A 81 18.66 9.74 -17.25
#